data_3fa27df541faa05d9ed11dc651195694
#
_entry.id   3fa27df541faa05d9ed11dc651195694
#
_cell.length_a   1.000
_cell.length_b   1.000
_cell.length_c   1.000
_cell.angle_alpha   90.00
_cell.angle_beta   90.00
_cell.angle_gamma   90.00
#
_symmetry.space_group_name_H-M   'P 1'
#
loop_
_entity.id
_entity.type
_entity.pdbx_description
1 polymer ?
#
loop_
_entity_poly.entity_id
_entity_poly.type
_entity_poly.pdbx_seq_one_letter_code
_entity_poly.pdbx_strand_id
1 'polypeptide(L)'
;MEGMLSQDEINALLSGMDLSGDEAPDLSGLDLKPEPEQPPKEDFLVGSSAASAEGFELTDVEKDAIGEVANISMGSSATTLYSLVNRKVNITTPVVTLATWDELLGNYEKPCVFIQIKYTKGLDGTNILVLKESDVKVITDLMMGGDGTNTEGELSEIHLSAISEAMNQMMGSAATSLSTMLSTMIDISPPDSSLLDLSKYESGAEIAPFLGGTFVKISFRMEIGDGLVDSSIMQLYPIEFAKKIVDTFINTQMGGGGDAAPAPAAEPAPAPAPA
;
A
#
# COMPACT_ATOMS: atom_id res chain seq x y z
N MET A 1 25.18 33.23 -1.88
CA MET A 1 24.54 34.47 -2.33
C MET A 1 23.88 34.16 -3.67
N GLU A 2 22.71 33.73 -3.66
CA GLU A 2 21.37 34.28 -3.45
C GLU A 2 20.83 34.81 -4.75
N GLY A 3 19.82 34.25 -5.19
CA GLY A 3 18.89 34.74 -6.20
C GLY A 3 17.49 34.30 -5.83
N MET A 4 16.98 34.77 -4.71
CA MET A 4 15.54 34.79 -4.48
C MET A 4 14.97 36.00 -5.19
N LEU A 5 14.14 35.76 -6.20
CA LEU A 5 13.36 36.81 -6.86
C LEU A 5 12.43 37.46 -5.83
N SER A 6 12.38 38.77 -5.80
CA SER A 6 11.48 39.51 -4.93
C SER A 6 10.03 39.38 -5.39
N GLN A 7 9.08 39.54 -4.45
CA GLN A 7 7.64 39.46 -4.72
C GLN A 7 7.21 40.45 -5.83
N ASP A 8 7.90 41.58 -5.95
CA ASP A 8 7.63 42.59 -6.96
C ASP A 8 8.08 42.14 -8.37
N GLU A 9 9.16 41.35 -8.48
CA GLU A 9 9.62 40.78 -9.75
C GLU A 9 8.68 39.65 -10.22
N ILE A 10 8.11 38.88 -9.30
CA ILE A 10 7.10 37.83 -9.60
C ILE A 10 5.80 38.48 -10.11
N ASN A 11 5.36 39.57 -9.48
CA ASN A 11 4.16 40.30 -9.90
C ASN A 11 4.34 40.99 -11.26
N ALA A 12 5.55 41.47 -11.57
CA ALA A 12 5.84 42.09 -12.88
C ALA A 12 5.82 41.05 -14.01
N LEU A 13 6.26 39.80 -13.76
CA LEU A 13 6.20 38.71 -14.72
C LEU A 13 4.75 38.24 -14.99
N LEU A 14 3.91 38.20 -13.95
CA LEU A 14 2.49 37.85 -14.08
C LEU A 14 1.64 38.91 -14.80
N SER A 15 2.03 40.18 -14.70
CA SER A 15 1.32 41.29 -15.36
C SER A 15 1.67 41.46 -16.84
N GLY A 16 2.68 40.78 -17.35
CA GLY A 16 3.15 40.85 -18.74
C GLY A 16 2.51 39.88 -19.71
N MET A 17 1.59 39.00 -19.26
CA MET A 17 0.82 38.09 -20.12
C MET A 17 -0.59 38.61 -20.32
N ASP A 18 -0.73 39.62 -21.20
CA ASP A 18 -2.03 40.09 -21.70
C ASP A 18 -2.46 39.19 -22.88
N LEU A 19 -3.40 38.28 -22.60
CA LEU A 19 -4.01 37.38 -23.60
C LEU A 19 -5.32 37.99 -24.11
N SER A 20 -5.23 39.14 -24.78
CA SER A 20 -6.33 39.64 -25.59
C SER A 20 -5.82 40.18 -26.93
N GLY A 21 -5.80 39.30 -27.91
CA GLY A 21 -5.43 39.62 -29.28
C GLY A 21 -6.02 38.59 -30.23
N ASP A 22 -7.23 38.86 -30.66
CA ASP A 22 -7.97 38.17 -31.70
C ASP A 22 -7.33 38.53 -33.08
N GLU A 23 -6.55 37.56 -33.63
CA GLU A 23 -6.23 37.54 -35.08
C GLU A 23 -5.66 36.17 -35.45
N ALA A 24 -6.46 35.41 -36.23
CA ALA A 24 -6.05 34.16 -36.82
C ALA A 24 -5.07 34.39 -37.98
N PRO A 25 -3.93 33.69 -38.09
CA PRO A 25 -3.08 33.78 -39.27
C PRO A 25 -3.71 33.05 -40.47
N ASP A 26 -3.79 33.77 -41.59
CA ASP A 26 -4.18 33.30 -42.93
C ASP A 26 -3.14 32.28 -43.46
N LEU A 27 -3.55 31.00 -43.59
CA LEU A 27 -2.75 29.90 -44.13
C LEU A 27 -3.08 29.57 -45.59
N SER A 28 -3.41 30.51 -46.42
CA SER A 28 -3.66 30.32 -47.84
C SER A 28 -2.38 30.30 -48.72
N GLY A 29 -1.42 29.44 -48.40
CA GLY A 29 -0.15 29.40 -49.13
C GLY A 29 0.71 28.15 -49.01
N LEU A 30 0.17 27.04 -48.53
CA LEU A 30 0.93 25.79 -48.46
C LEU A 30 0.38 24.72 -49.42
N ASP A 31 1.15 24.53 -50.49
CA ASP A 31 0.98 23.53 -51.55
C ASP A 31 1.20 22.13 -50.97
N LEU A 32 0.15 21.39 -50.59
CA LEU A 32 0.21 20.03 -50.13
C LEU A 32 -0.03 19.07 -51.28
N LYS A 33 1.00 18.35 -51.68
CA LYS A 33 0.95 17.18 -52.58
C LYS A 33 0.04 16.11 -52.00
N PRO A 34 -0.77 15.42 -52.80
CA PRO A 34 -1.61 14.33 -52.32
C PRO A 34 -0.79 13.08 -51.99
N GLU A 35 -1.02 12.55 -50.82
CA GLU A 35 -0.54 11.26 -50.34
C GLU A 35 -1.45 10.13 -50.86
N PRO A 36 -0.96 8.91 -51.11
CA PRO A 36 -1.72 7.87 -51.82
C PRO A 36 -2.83 7.26 -50.97
N GLU A 37 -3.96 7.00 -51.62
CA GLU A 37 -5.17 6.37 -51.08
C GLU A 37 -4.92 5.03 -50.41
N GLN A 38 -5.37 4.86 -49.18
CA GLN A 38 -5.48 3.58 -48.47
C GLN A 38 -6.77 2.86 -48.90
N PRO A 39 -6.78 1.53 -49.01
CA PRO A 39 -7.96 0.77 -49.41
C PRO A 39 -9.02 0.74 -48.28
N PRO A 40 -10.31 0.53 -48.63
CA PRO A 40 -11.42 0.59 -47.68
C PRO A 40 -11.33 -0.52 -46.62
N LYS A 41 -11.53 -0.14 -45.36
CA LYS A 41 -11.67 -1.07 -44.23
C LYS A 41 -13.03 -1.72 -44.29
N GLU A 42 -13.06 -3.02 -44.47
CA GLU A 42 -14.26 -3.84 -44.36
C GLU A 42 -14.77 -3.81 -42.92
N ASP A 43 -16.07 -3.51 -42.78
CA ASP A 43 -16.83 -3.63 -41.54
C ASP A 43 -16.90 -5.12 -41.12
N PHE A 44 -16.11 -5.48 -40.09
CA PHE A 44 -16.30 -6.75 -39.39
C PHE A 44 -17.00 -6.48 -38.06
N LEU A 45 -18.34 -6.55 -38.11
CA LEU A 45 -19.19 -6.60 -36.93
C LEU A 45 -18.99 -7.93 -36.21
N VAL A 46 -18.10 -7.99 -35.26
CA VAL A 46 -18.13 -9.02 -34.22
C VAL A 46 -18.40 -8.32 -32.91
N GLY A 47 -19.62 -8.48 -32.44
CA GLY A 47 -20.01 -8.10 -31.11
C GLY A 47 -19.21 -8.90 -30.08
N SER A 48 -18.19 -8.26 -29.52
CA SER A 48 -17.61 -8.67 -28.26
C SER A 48 -17.96 -7.56 -27.28
N SER A 49 -18.88 -7.87 -26.39
CA SER A 49 -19.18 -7.09 -25.19
C SER A 49 -17.92 -7.02 -24.35
N ALA A 50 -17.03 -6.11 -24.68
CA ALA A 50 -16.03 -5.61 -23.74
C ALA A 50 -16.81 -4.69 -22.80
N ALA A 51 -17.25 -5.24 -21.66
CA ALA A 51 -17.59 -4.43 -20.51
C ALA A 51 -16.36 -3.57 -20.22
N SER A 52 -16.53 -2.28 -20.47
CA SER A 52 -15.54 -1.25 -20.24
C SER A 52 -15.01 -1.38 -18.82
N ALA A 53 -13.69 -1.55 -18.69
CA ALA A 53 -12.94 -1.55 -17.44
C ALA A 53 -12.81 -0.11 -16.87
N GLU A 54 -13.89 0.65 -16.90
CA GLU A 54 -13.96 1.98 -16.30
C GLU A 54 -14.19 1.82 -14.80
N GLY A 55 -13.11 1.86 -14.01
CA GLY A 55 -13.18 1.84 -12.55
C GLY A 55 -12.03 1.07 -11.85
N PHE A 56 -11.24 0.29 -12.56
CA PHE A 56 -10.21 -0.58 -11.99
C PHE A 56 -8.77 -0.05 -12.13
N GLU A 57 -8.60 1.19 -12.58
CA GLU A 57 -7.28 1.81 -12.70
C GLU A 57 -7.01 2.72 -11.50
N LEU A 58 -5.77 2.68 -11.00
CA LEU A 58 -5.21 3.66 -10.09
C LEU A 58 -4.32 4.60 -10.87
N THR A 59 -4.54 5.89 -10.71
CA THR A 59 -3.63 6.91 -11.23
C THR A 59 -2.29 6.86 -10.50
N ASP A 60 -1.24 7.41 -11.08
CA ASP A 60 0.07 7.47 -10.43
C ASP A 60 0.02 8.27 -9.12
N VAL A 61 -0.81 9.32 -9.07
CA VAL A 61 -1.04 10.13 -7.85
C VAL A 61 -1.71 9.28 -6.75
N GLU A 62 -2.68 8.44 -7.10
CA GLU A 62 -3.32 7.54 -6.13
C GLU A 62 -2.33 6.47 -5.64
N LYS A 63 -1.49 5.91 -6.51
CA LYS A 63 -0.43 4.96 -6.13
C LYS A 63 0.58 5.58 -5.18
N ASP A 64 1.02 6.81 -5.47
CA ASP A 64 1.94 7.55 -4.61
C ASP A 64 1.32 7.83 -3.24
N ALA A 65 0.08 8.27 -3.20
CA ALA A 65 -0.65 8.51 -1.96
C ALA A 65 -0.84 7.23 -1.13
N ILE A 66 -1.21 6.10 -1.77
CA ILE A 66 -1.29 4.79 -1.12
C ILE A 66 0.09 4.40 -0.57
N GLY A 67 1.14 4.59 -1.36
CA GLY A 67 2.51 4.30 -0.97
C GLY A 67 2.95 5.09 0.26
N GLU A 68 2.65 6.38 0.31
CA GLU A 68 2.98 7.23 1.45
C GLU A 68 2.23 6.81 2.73
N VAL A 69 0.92 6.61 2.63
CA VAL A 69 0.09 6.11 3.73
C VAL A 69 0.61 4.76 4.25
N ALA A 70 0.92 3.85 3.34
CA ALA A 70 1.42 2.52 3.67
C ALA A 70 2.83 2.58 4.29
N ASN A 71 3.70 3.46 3.79
CA ASN A 71 5.06 3.66 4.31
C ASN A 71 5.04 4.16 5.76
N ILE A 72 4.23 5.17 6.07
CA ILE A 72 4.12 5.73 7.42
C ILE A 72 3.56 4.68 8.39
N SER A 73 2.50 3.97 8.01
CA SER A 73 1.88 2.95 8.87
C SER A 73 2.81 1.76 9.12
N MET A 74 3.53 1.29 8.10
CA MET A 74 4.47 0.18 8.22
C MET A 74 5.76 0.56 8.97
N GLY A 75 6.15 1.83 8.94
CA GLY A 75 7.24 2.33 9.78
C GLY A 75 6.97 2.15 11.28
N SER A 76 5.76 2.44 11.73
CA SER A 76 5.31 2.18 13.11
C SER A 76 5.25 0.68 13.41
N SER A 77 4.78 -0.12 12.46
CA SER A 77 4.73 -1.59 12.55
C SER A 77 6.11 -2.22 12.69
N ALA A 78 7.12 -1.72 11.97
CA ALA A 78 8.51 -2.19 12.07
C ALA A 78 9.07 -2.01 13.48
N THR A 79 8.77 -0.90 14.15
CA THR A 79 9.17 -0.64 15.53
C THR A 79 8.51 -1.62 16.50
N THR A 80 7.24 -1.94 16.28
CA THR A 80 6.51 -2.91 17.08
C THR A 80 7.10 -4.31 16.90
N LEU A 81 7.35 -4.74 15.66
CA LEU A 81 7.96 -6.04 15.38
C LEU A 81 9.37 -6.15 15.98
N TYR A 82 10.17 -5.08 15.90
CA TYR A 82 11.48 -5.03 16.59
C TYR A 82 11.36 -5.40 18.08
N SER A 83 10.35 -4.84 18.76
CA SER A 83 10.13 -5.08 20.19
C SER A 83 9.76 -6.54 20.51
N LEU A 84 9.06 -7.19 19.57
CA LEU A 84 8.63 -8.59 19.72
C LEU A 84 9.75 -9.58 19.44
N VAL A 85 10.54 -9.35 18.39
CA VAL A 85 11.60 -10.30 17.97
C VAL A 85 12.96 -9.98 18.60
N ASN A 86 13.09 -8.82 19.28
CA ASN A 86 14.34 -8.33 19.88
C ASN A 86 15.52 -8.34 18.88
N ARG A 87 15.23 -8.04 17.62
CA ARG A 87 16.20 -7.92 16.52
C ARG A 87 15.84 -6.70 15.69
N LYS A 88 16.84 -6.06 15.08
CA LYS A 88 16.61 -4.93 14.20
C LYS A 88 15.68 -5.34 13.07
N VAL A 89 14.61 -4.58 12.88
CA VAL A 89 13.65 -4.75 11.79
C VAL A 89 13.72 -3.52 10.90
N ASN A 90 13.88 -3.73 9.62
CA ASN A 90 13.86 -2.69 8.61
C ASN A 90 12.80 -3.04 7.56
N ILE A 91 11.83 -2.16 7.37
CA ILE A 91 10.81 -2.28 6.31
C ILE A 91 10.99 -1.08 5.40
N THR A 92 11.28 -1.35 4.12
CA THR A 92 11.58 -0.29 3.16
C THR A 92 10.34 0.31 2.54
N THR A 93 10.54 1.42 1.82
CA THR A 93 9.48 2.08 1.04
C THR A 93 8.75 1.09 0.12
N PRO A 94 7.42 1.10 0.12
CA PRO A 94 6.62 0.16 -0.64
C PRO A 94 6.61 0.42 -2.13
N VAL A 95 6.33 -0.64 -2.88
CA VAL A 95 5.96 -0.58 -4.30
C VAL A 95 4.48 -0.91 -4.42
N VAL A 96 3.69 0.02 -4.96
CA VAL A 96 2.24 -0.11 -5.17
C VAL A 96 1.95 -0.50 -6.61
N THR A 97 1.30 -1.63 -6.81
CA THR A 97 0.89 -2.13 -8.14
C THR A 97 -0.53 -2.65 -8.10
N LEU A 98 -1.19 -2.68 -9.26
CA LEU A 98 -2.37 -3.53 -9.45
C LEU A 98 -1.88 -4.93 -9.80
N ALA A 99 -2.58 -5.94 -9.32
CA ALA A 99 -2.26 -7.33 -9.57
C ALA A 99 -3.53 -8.17 -9.69
N THR A 100 -3.40 -9.31 -10.34
CA THR A 100 -4.41 -10.36 -10.44
C THR A 100 -3.97 -11.59 -9.65
N TRP A 101 -4.89 -12.52 -9.45
CA TRP A 101 -4.58 -13.79 -8.78
C TRP A 101 -3.48 -14.57 -9.49
N ASP A 102 -3.53 -14.63 -10.82
CA ASP A 102 -2.55 -15.38 -11.63
C ASP A 102 -1.15 -14.79 -11.52
N GLU A 103 -1.03 -13.45 -11.46
CA GLU A 103 0.24 -12.77 -11.24
C GLU A 103 0.80 -13.02 -9.83
N LEU A 104 -0.07 -13.10 -8.82
CA LEU A 104 0.33 -13.47 -7.47
C LEU A 104 0.85 -14.91 -7.43
N LEU A 105 0.14 -15.85 -8.07
CA LEU A 105 0.55 -17.25 -8.18
C LEU A 105 1.89 -17.45 -8.87
N GLY A 106 2.18 -16.64 -9.91
CA GLY A 106 3.41 -16.74 -10.71
C GLY A 106 4.65 -16.22 -10.01
N ASN A 107 4.49 -15.27 -9.10
CA ASN A 107 5.58 -14.48 -8.56
C ASN A 107 5.88 -14.71 -7.07
N TYR A 108 5.15 -15.60 -6.40
CA TYR A 108 5.33 -15.79 -4.97
C TYR A 108 5.64 -17.25 -4.61
N GLU A 109 6.56 -17.42 -3.63
CA GLU A 109 6.94 -18.73 -3.12
C GLU A 109 5.77 -19.39 -2.38
N LYS A 110 5.64 -20.70 -2.52
CA LYS A 110 4.56 -21.53 -1.95
C LYS A 110 5.16 -22.60 -1.06
N PRO A 111 4.56 -22.92 0.09
CA PRO A 111 3.36 -22.29 0.67
C PRO A 111 3.63 -20.94 1.31
N CYS A 112 2.57 -20.19 1.62
CA CYS A 112 2.66 -18.90 2.27
C CYS A 112 1.57 -18.73 3.34
N VAL A 113 1.81 -17.79 4.25
CA VAL A 113 0.87 -17.49 5.33
C VAL A 113 0.07 -16.24 4.96
N PHE A 114 -1.24 -16.40 4.91
CA PHE A 114 -2.22 -15.34 4.72
C PHE A 114 -2.76 -14.90 6.07
N ILE A 115 -2.76 -13.61 6.30
CA ILE A 115 -3.24 -13.01 7.54
C ILE A 115 -4.27 -11.96 7.18
N GLN A 116 -5.54 -12.29 7.42
CA GLN A 116 -6.66 -11.42 7.11
C GLN A 116 -7.01 -10.54 8.30
N ILE A 117 -7.13 -9.24 8.04
CA ILE A 117 -7.48 -8.22 9.01
C ILE A 117 -8.60 -7.37 8.44
N LYS A 118 -9.62 -7.08 9.24
CA LYS A 118 -10.73 -6.18 8.86
C LYS A 118 -10.60 -4.87 9.63
N TYR A 119 -10.80 -3.77 8.94
CA TYR A 119 -10.99 -2.48 9.57
C TYR A 119 -12.44 -2.39 10.06
N THR A 120 -12.63 -2.04 11.34
CA THR A 120 -13.95 -2.08 12.01
C THR A 120 -14.49 -0.70 12.35
N LYS A 121 -13.61 0.32 12.36
CA LYS A 121 -13.98 1.73 12.57
C LYS A 121 -13.12 2.65 11.71
N GLY A 122 -13.70 3.77 11.32
CA GLY A 122 -13.06 4.84 10.53
C GLY A 122 -12.85 4.49 9.07
N LEU A 123 -12.40 3.28 8.82
CA LEU A 123 -12.32 2.65 7.51
C LEU A 123 -13.17 1.38 7.52
N ASP A 124 -13.69 1.02 6.37
CA ASP A 124 -14.42 -0.23 6.15
C ASP A 124 -13.77 -0.96 4.98
N GLY A 125 -13.10 -2.04 5.28
CA GLY A 125 -12.37 -2.83 4.29
C GLY A 125 -11.56 -3.95 4.91
N THR A 126 -10.97 -4.77 4.04
CA THR A 126 -10.14 -5.91 4.41
C THR A 126 -8.74 -5.70 3.90
N ASN A 127 -7.76 -6.01 4.75
CA ASN A 127 -6.35 -6.11 4.40
C ASN A 127 -5.94 -7.57 4.54
N ILE A 128 -5.21 -8.09 3.56
CA ILE A 128 -4.57 -9.39 3.66
C ILE A 128 -3.07 -9.17 3.58
N LEU A 129 -2.36 -9.57 4.65
CA LEU A 129 -0.91 -9.67 4.62
C LEU A 129 -0.52 -11.06 4.12
N VAL A 130 0.53 -11.10 3.30
CA VAL A 130 1.09 -12.35 2.78
C VAL A 130 2.56 -12.40 3.13
N LEU A 131 2.94 -13.47 3.85
CA LEU A 131 4.31 -13.74 4.26
C LEU A 131 4.73 -15.14 3.76
N LYS A 132 6.03 -15.33 3.54
CA LYS A 132 6.58 -16.67 3.27
C LYS A 132 6.54 -17.51 4.54
N GLU A 133 6.32 -18.81 4.38
CA GLU A 133 6.37 -19.76 5.50
C GLU A 133 7.72 -19.71 6.23
N SER A 134 8.83 -19.60 5.47
CA SER A 134 10.17 -19.49 6.03
C SER A 134 10.33 -18.30 6.98
N ASP A 135 9.78 -17.14 6.59
CA ASP A 135 9.89 -15.92 7.38
C ASP A 135 9.07 -16.03 8.66
N VAL A 136 7.88 -16.62 8.56
CA VAL A 136 7.03 -16.87 9.73
C VAL A 136 7.73 -17.77 10.74
N LYS A 137 8.42 -18.82 10.31
CA LYS A 137 9.20 -19.70 11.20
C LYS A 137 10.30 -18.94 11.94
N VAL A 138 11.06 -18.11 11.23
CA VAL A 138 12.12 -17.27 11.85
C VAL A 138 11.52 -16.30 12.85
N ILE A 139 10.48 -15.56 12.46
CA ILE A 139 9.82 -14.56 13.32
C ILE A 139 9.29 -15.21 14.59
N THR A 140 8.60 -16.34 14.46
CA THR A 140 8.00 -17.03 15.60
C THR A 140 9.03 -17.68 16.51
N ASP A 141 10.13 -18.23 15.98
CA ASP A 141 11.23 -18.72 16.78
C ASP A 141 11.86 -17.59 17.62
N LEU A 142 12.13 -16.43 17.01
CA LEU A 142 12.62 -15.25 17.72
C LEU A 142 11.66 -14.79 18.83
N MET A 143 10.36 -14.78 18.57
CA MET A 143 9.33 -14.41 19.56
C MET A 143 9.27 -15.38 20.74
N MET A 144 9.54 -16.66 20.49
CA MET A 144 9.59 -17.69 21.54
C MET A 144 10.92 -17.72 22.31
N GLY A 145 11.83 -16.77 22.01
CA GLY A 145 13.12 -16.64 22.68
C GLY A 145 14.25 -17.43 22.04
N GLY A 146 14.04 -17.96 20.82
CA GLY A 146 15.07 -18.58 20.00
C GLY A 146 16.00 -17.56 19.35
N ASP A 147 16.88 -18.05 18.51
CA ASP A 147 17.86 -17.22 17.76
C ASP A 147 17.51 -17.02 16.27
N GLY A 148 16.39 -17.56 15.82
CA GLY A 148 15.91 -17.50 14.44
C GLY A 148 16.42 -18.65 13.56
N THR A 149 17.09 -19.66 14.12
CA THR A 149 17.65 -20.79 13.36
C THR A 149 16.82 -22.05 13.41
N ASN A 150 15.90 -22.18 14.36
CA ASN A 150 15.05 -23.35 14.51
C ASN A 150 13.84 -23.27 13.57
N THR A 151 14.09 -23.44 12.27
CA THR A 151 13.09 -23.30 11.20
C THR A 151 12.73 -24.63 10.53
N GLU A 152 13.21 -25.74 11.06
CA GLU A 152 12.95 -27.07 10.54
C GLU A 152 11.53 -27.57 10.90
N GLY A 153 10.98 -28.46 10.07
CA GLY A 153 9.65 -29.02 10.27
C GLY A 153 8.51 -28.20 9.65
N GLU A 154 7.29 -28.68 9.86
CA GLU A 154 6.08 -28.03 9.35
C GLU A 154 5.65 -26.86 10.26
N LEU A 155 4.98 -25.88 9.65
CA LEU A 155 4.37 -24.80 10.40
C LEU A 155 3.19 -25.33 11.22
N SER A 156 3.28 -25.21 12.55
CA SER A 156 2.26 -25.72 13.49
C SER A 156 1.27 -24.59 13.86
N GLU A 157 0.17 -24.98 14.53
CA GLU A 157 -0.81 -24.03 15.08
C GLU A 157 -0.18 -23.03 16.07
N ILE A 158 0.88 -23.42 16.77
CA ILE A 158 1.60 -22.52 17.69
C ILE A 158 2.29 -21.41 16.90
N HIS A 159 2.90 -21.72 15.75
CA HIS A 159 3.50 -20.72 14.88
C HIS A 159 2.43 -19.78 14.29
N LEU A 160 1.29 -20.34 13.85
CA LEU A 160 0.18 -19.51 13.33
C LEU A 160 -0.40 -18.59 14.41
N SER A 161 -0.52 -19.08 15.64
CA SER A 161 -0.98 -18.25 16.76
C SER A 161 0.04 -17.16 17.12
N ALA A 162 1.32 -17.47 17.14
CA ALA A 162 2.38 -16.51 17.43
C ALA A 162 2.48 -15.41 16.35
N ILE A 163 2.43 -15.79 15.07
CA ILE A 163 2.46 -14.78 13.99
C ILE A 163 1.18 -13.95 13.96
N SER A 164 0.02 -14.54 14.28
CA SER A 164 -1.24 -13.82 14.41
C SER A 164 -1.14 -12.72 15.47
N GLU A 165 -0.57 -13.02 16.63
CA GLU A 165 -0.34 -12.06 17.71
C GLU A 165 0.67 -10.97 17.29
N ALA A 166 1.77 -11.35 16.61
CA ALA A 166 2.72 -10.37 16.07
C ALA A 166 2.03 -9.40 15.12
N MET A 167 1.23 -9.92 14.19
CA MET A 167 0.52 -9.11 13.21
C MET A 167 -0.59 -8.27 13.86
N ASN A 168 -1.23 -8.77 14.90
CA ASN A 168 -2.19 -8.01 15.69
C ASN A 168 -1.55 -6.75 16.28
N GLN A 169 -0.40 -6.89 16.91
CA GLN A 169 0.33 -5.77 17.51
C GLN A 169 0.89 -4.82 16.45
N MET A 170 1.47 -5.35 15.37
CA MET A 170 1.97 -4.56 14.25
C MET A 170 0.87 -3.74 13.61
N MET A 171 -0.26 -4.36 13.28
CA MET A 171 -1.37 -3.69 12.60
C MET A 171 -2.16 -2.78 13.54
N GLY A 172 -2.17 -3.07 14.84
CA GLY A 172 -2.66 -2.14 15.86
C GLY A 172 -1.85 -0.84 15.90
N SER A 173 -0.52 -0.95 15.82
CA SER A 173 0.39 0.20 15.69
C SER A 173 0.17 0.95 14.36
N ALA A 174 0.02 0.22 13.25
CA ALA A 174 -0.32 0.80 11.95
C ALA A 174 -1.65 1.56 12.00
N ALA A 175 -2.69 0.98 12.60
CA ALA A 175 -4.00 1.61 12.74
C ALA A 175 -3.95 2.89 13.59
N THR A 176 -3.10 2.91 14.62
CA THR A 176 -2.85 4.13 15.41
C THR A 176 -2.18 5.22 14.57
N SER A 177 -1.17 4.88 13.78
CA SER A 177 -0.53 5.82 12.84
C SER A 177 -1.52 6.34 11.80
N LEU A 178 -2.33 5.46 11.22
CA LEU A 178 -3.40 5.82 10.29
C LEU A 178 -4.44 6.74 10.93
N SER A 179 -4.82 6.45 12.18
CA SER A 179 -5.77 7.29 12.94
C SER A 179 -5.28 8.72 13.08
N THR A 180 -4.00 8.87 13.38
CA THR A 180 -3.36 10.19 13.50
C THR A 180 -3.30 10.91 12.15
N MET A 181 -2.85 10.20 11.11
CA MET A 181 -2.66 10.77 9.79
C MET A 181 -3.98 11.15 9.10
N LEU A 182 -5.02 10.32 9.27
CA LEU A 182 -6.33 10.54 8.67
C LEU A 182 -7.29 11.32 9.58
N SER A 183 -6.84 11.73 10.77
CA SER A 183 -7.65 12.43 11.79
C SER A 183 -8.99 11.71 12.09
N THR A 184 -8.96 10.38 12.05
CA THR A 184 -10.15 9.53 12.21
C THR A 184 -9.77 8.33 13.07
N MET A 185 -10.62 7.98 14.06
CA MET A 185 -10.39 6.78 14.87
C MET A 185 -10.49 5.53 13.99
N ILE A 186 -9.40 4.77 13.90
CA ILE A 186 -9.32 3.53 13.11
C ILE A 186 -9.06 2.37 14.07
N ASP A 187 -9.93 1.37 14.01
CA ASP A 187 -9.80 0.11 14.73
C ASP A 187 -9.78 -1.07 13.75
N ILE A 188 -9.13 -2.15 14.16
CA ILE A 188 -9.04 -3.40 13.40
C ILE A 188 -9.64 -4.58 14.19
N SER A 189 -10.06 -5.63 13.47
CA SER A 189 -10.37 -6.91 14.05
C SER A 189 -9.10 -7.68 14.42
N PRO A 190 -9.16 -8.65 15.34
CA PRO A 190 -8.10 -9.61 15.49
C PRO A 190 -7.77 -10.28 14.14
N PRO A 191 -6.47 -10.51 13.84
CA PRO A 191 -6.06 -11.20 12.62
C PRO A 191 -6.49 -12.66 12.59
N ASP A 192 -6.84 -13.15 11.42
CA ASP A 192 -7.06 -14.57 11.13
C ASP A 192 -5.94 -15.07 10.22
N SER A 193 -5.13 -16.01 10.72
CA SER A 193 -3.93 -16.50 10.05
C SER A 193 -4.11 -17.93 9.55
N SER A 194 -3.77 -18.18 8.31
CA SER A 194 -3.84 -19.51 7.69
C SER A 194 -2.64 -19.77 6.78
N LEU A 195 -2.12 -21.01 6.84
CA LEU A 195 -1.12 -21.50 5.89
C LEU A 195 -1.85 -21.97 4.62
N LEU A 196 -1.55 -21.34 3.50
CA LEU A 196 -2.19 -21.63 2.23
C LEU A 196 -1.18 -22.10 1.19
N ASP A 197 -1.50 -23.21 0.56
CA ASP A 197 -0.85 -23.62 -0.67
C ASP A 197 -1.68 -23.06 -1.84
N LEU A 198 -1.24 -21.93 -2.37
CA LEU A 198 -1.97 -21.18 -3.41
C LEU A 198 -2.23 -22.01 -4.67
N SER A 199 -1.46 -23.08 -4.91
CA SER A 199 -1.67 -23.95 -6.07
C SER A 199 -2.93 -24.81 -5.97
N LYS A 200 -3.55 -24.90 -4.80
CA LYS A 200 -4.78 -25.67 -4.57
C LYS A 200 -6.06 -24.87 -4.85
N TYR A 201 -5.94 -23.57 -5.09
CA TYR A 201 -7.07 -22.68 -5.34
C TYR A 201 -7.15 -22.32 -6.82
N GLU A 202 -8.29 -22.55 -7.44
CA GLU A 202 -8.54 -22.17 -8.82
C GLU A 202 -8.70 -20.65 -8.97
N SER A 203 -9.23 -20.00 -7.94
CA SER A 203 -9.44 -18.56 -7.90
C SER A 203 -9.17 -18.00 -6.52
N GLY A 204 -8.60 -16.80 -6.48
CA GLY A 204 -8.44 -16.04 -5.24
C GLY A 204 -9.75 -15.72 -4.52
N ALA A 205 -10.88 -15.73 -5.25
CA ALA A 205 -12.21 -15.52 -4.67
C ALA A 205 -12.59 -16.57 -3.61
N GLU A 206 -11.98 -17.75 -3.64
CA GLU A 206 -12.17 -18.77 -2.61
C GLU A 206 -11.57 -18.39 -1.25
N ILE A 207 -10.57 -17.52 -1.25
CA ILE A 207 -9.90 -17.00 -0.04
C ILE A 207 -10.58 -15.69 0.38
N ALA A 208 -10.73 -14.76 -0.56
CA ALA A 208 -11.43 -13.50 -0.33
C ALA A 208 -12.06 -13.00 -1.64
N PRO A 209 -13.32 -12.52 -1.62
CA PRO A 209 -14.05 -12.15 -2.83
C PRO A 209 -13.29 -11.20 -3.76
N PHE A 210 -12.56 -10.22 -3.21
CA PHE A 210 -11.83 -9.23 -4.01
C PHE A 210 -10.59 -9.80 -4.73
N LEU A 211 -10.05 -10.94 -4.28
CA LEU A 211 -8.91 -11.60 -4.92
C LEU A 211 -9.31 -12.33 -6.21
N GLY A 212 -10.61 -12.48 -6.49
CA GLY A 212 -11.11 -13.03 -7.75
C GLY A 212 -11.05 -12.06 -8.93
N GLY A 213 -10.69 -10.79 -8.69
CA GLY A 213 -10.53 -9.75 -9.71
C GLY A 213 -9.15 -9.09 -9.64
N THR A 214 -9.10 -7.83 -10.07
CA THR A 214 -7.91 -6.99 -9.89
C THR A 214 -7.92 -6.36 -8.49
N PHE A 215 -6.78 -6.37 -7.82
CA PHE A 215 -6.61 -5.81 -6.48
C PHE A 215 -5.32 -4.99 -6.39
N VAL A 216 -5.21 -4.19 -5.34
CA VAL A 216 -4.00 -3.41 -5.05
C VAL A 216 -3.04 -4.29 -4.26
N LYS A 217 -1.81 -4.41 -4.77
CA LYS A 217 -0.69 -5.07 -4.11
C LYS A 217 0.34 -4.05 -3.69
N ILE A 218 0.64 -4.01 -2.40
CA ILE A 218 1.65 -3.16 -1.79
C ILE A 218 2.75 -4.07 -1.27
N SER A 219 3.93 -4.00 -1.86
CA SER A 219 5.06 -4.86 -1.53
C SER A 219 6.14 -4.08 -0.79
N PHE A 220 6.53 -4.58 0.37
CA PHE A 220 7.65 -4.04 1.17
C PHE A 220 8.77 -5.05 1.23
N ARG A 221 10.02 -4.61 1.18
CA ARG A 221 11.15 -5.45 1.57
C ARG A 221 11.27 -5.41 3.09
N MET A 222 11.38 -6.57 3.69
CA MET A 222 11.53 -6.74 5.14
C MET A 222 12.87 -7.43 5.44
N GLU A 223 13.66 -6.79 6.28
CA GLU A 223 14.92 -7.31 6.78
C GLU A 223 14.84 -7.44 8.30
N ILE A 224 15.20 -8.61 8.85
CA ILE A 224 15.22 -8.85 10.29
C ILE A 224 16.59 -9.38 10.68
N GLY A 225 17.18 -8.78 11.73
CA GLY A 225 18.52 -9.11 12.18
C GLY A 225 19.56 -8.86 11.10
N ASP A 226 20.75 -9.38 11.26
CA ASP A 226 21.84 -9.21 10.28
C ASP A 226 21.74 -10.30 9.19
N GLY A 227 20.57 -10.37 8.50
CA GLY A 227 20.30 -11.29 7.40
C GLY A 227 19.57 -12.58 7.79
N LEU A 228 18.95 -12.65 8.97
CA LEU A 228 18.07 -13.77 9.35
C LEU A 228 16.83 -13.84 8.44
N VAL A 229 16.25 -12.69 8.13
CA VAL A 229 15.21 -12.53 7.11
C VAL A 229 15.64 -11.42 6.16
N ASP A 230 15.60 -11.69 4.87
CA ASP A 230 15.66 -10.71 3.78
C ASP A 230 14.62 -11.13 2.74
N SER A 231 13.44 -10.59 2.86
CA SER A 231 12.27 -11.08 2.15
C SER A 231 11.31 -9.92 1.85
N SER A 232 10.14 -10.27 1.33
CA SER A 232 9.07 -9.30 1.09
C SER A 232 7.82 -9.67 1.87
N ILE A 233 7.20 -8.66 2.47
CA ILE A 233 5.84 -8.73 2.98
C ILE A 233 4.93 -7.99 2.00
N MET A 234 3.78 -8.56 1.72
CA MET A 234 2.79 -7.93 0.85
C MET A 234 1.51 -7.63 1.61
N GLN A 235 0.89 -6.50 1.25
CA GLN A 235 -0.48 -6.17 1.64
C GLN A 235 -1.36 -6.16 0.38
N LEU A 236 -2.49 -6.82 0.47
CA LEU A 236 -3.48 -6.92 -0.61
C LEU A 236 -4.74 -6.20 -0.18
N TYR A 237 -5.18 -5.23 -0.98
CA TYR A 237 -6.37 -4.41 -0.73
C TYR A 237 -7.36 -4.50 -1.88
N PRO A 238 -8.69 -4.47 -1.59
CA PRO A 238 -9.67 -4.11 -2.60
C PRO A 238 -9.38 -2.72 -3.16
N ILE A 239 -9.56 -2.53 -4.48
CA ILE A 239 -9.29 -1.21 -5.12
C ILE A 239 -10.14 -0.11 -4.48
N GLU A 240 -11.42 -0.38 -4.22
CA GLU A 240 -12.33 0.59 -3.59
C GLU A 240 -11.86 1.01 -2.20
N PHE A 241 -11.32 0.07 -1.42
CA PHE A 241 -10.75 0.36 -0.12
C PHE A 241 -9.50 1.24 -0.22
N ALA A 242 -8.61 0.93 -1.15
CA ALA A 242 -7.41 1.74 -1.40
C ALA A 242 -7.78 3.17 -1.84
N LYS A 243 -8.75 3.34 -2.74
CA LYS A 243 -9.25 4.67 -3.13
C LYS A 243 -9.86 5.43 -1.96
N LYS A 244 -10.63 4.78 -1.10
CA LYS A 244 -11.20 5.40 0.10
C LYS A 244 -10.11 5.91 1.07
N ILE A 245 -9.02 5.17 1.24
CA ILE A 245 -7.86 5.64 2.02
C ILE A 245 -7.28 6.91 1.41
N VAL A 246 -7.05 6.93 0.09
CA VAL A 246 -6.53 8.09 -0.64
C VAL A 246 -7.44 9.30 -0.49
N ASP A 247 -8.74 9.13 -0.73
CA ASP A 247 -9.72 10.22 -0.62
C ASP A 247 -9.72 10.82 0.79
N THR A 248 -9.67 9.95 1.81
CA THR A 248 -9.62 10.40 3.21
C THR A 248 -8.32 11.14 3.50
N PHE A 249 -7.19 10.64 3.00
CA PHE A 249 -5.88 11.26 3.16
C PHE A 249 -5.80 12.63 2.48
N ILE A 250 -6.21 12.74 1.23
CA ILE A 250 -6.22 14.00 0.47
C ILE A 250 -7.14 15.02 1.14
N ASN A 251 -8.35 14.61 1.54
CA ASN A 251 -9.30 15.50 2.20
C ASN A 251 -8.76 16.02 3.55
N THR A 252 -8.04 15.19 4.29
CA THR A 252 -7.40 15.60 5.56
C THR A 252 -6.26 16.58 5.31
N GLN A 253 -5.44 16.34 4.29
CA GLN A 253 -4.33 17.23 3.94
C GLN A 253 -4.81 18.58 3.35
N MET A 254 -5.88 18.57 2.55
CA MET A 254 -6.44 19.78 1.96
C MET A 254 -7.37 20.56 2.91
N GLY A 255 -8.03 19.85 3.86
CA GLY A 255 -8.95 20.45 4.85
C GLY A 255 -8.26 20.95 6.12
N GLY A 256 -7.00 20.64 6.33
CA GLY A 256 -6.23 20.91 7.56
C GLY A 256 -5.69 22.32 7.73
N GLY A 257 -6.38 23.35 7.23
CA GLY A 257 -6.09 24.76 7.54
C GLY A 257 -6.73 25.26 8.82
N GLY A 258 -6.95 24.43 9.85
CA GLY A 258 -7.56 24.79 11.13
C GLY A 258 -6.89 24.08 12.30
N ASP A 259 -6.03 24.80 12.99
CA ASP A 259 -5.62 24.71 14.40
C ASP A 259 -5.85 23.34 15.10
N ALA A 260 -4.97 22.37 14.89
CA ALA A 260 -4.80 21.24 15.80
C ALA A 260 -3.54 21.46 16.62
N ALA A 261 -3.69 21.89 17.88
CA ALA A 261 -2.62 21.93 18.85
C ALA A 261 -1.97 20.53 18.98
N PRO A 262 -0.65 20.43 19.11
CA PRO A 262 0.03 19.15 19.27
C PRO A 262 -0.46 18.46 20.54
N ALA A 263 -0.87 17.22 20.43
CA ALA A 263 -1.21 16.37 21.58
C ALA A 263 -0.01 16.28 22.53
N PRO A 264 -0.20 16.37 23.85
CA PRO A 264 0.89 16.27 24.81
C PRO A 264 1.54 14.88 24.71
N ALA A 265 2.87 14.87 24.61
CA ALA A 265 3.67 13.66 24.64
C ALA A 265 3.30 12.81 25.86
N ALA A 266 3.01 11.53 25.63
CA ALA A 266 2.75 10.58 26.71
C ALA A 266 3.98 10.55 27.65
N GLU A 267 3.75 10.81 28.94
CA GLU A 267 4.77 10.63 29.97
C GLU A 267 5.23 9.17 30.03
N PRO A 268 6.55 8.92 30.12
CA PRO A 268 7.04 7.57 30.28
C PRO A 268 6.55 6.97 31.60
N ALA A 269 6.05 5.74 31.55
CA ALA A 269 5.60 4.99 32.71
C ALA A 269 6.73 4.89 33.76
N PRO A 270 6.42 5.01 35.06
CA PRO A 270 7.42 4.95 36.13
C PRO A 270 8.06 3.56 36.18
N ALA A 271 9.39 3.53 36.31
CA ALA A 271 10.17 2.31 36.46
C ALA A 271 9.75 1.53 37.74
N PRO A 272 9.76 0.19 37.71
CA PRO A 272 9.48 -0.59 38.92
C PRO A 272 10.55 -0.36 39.99
N ALA A 273 10.09 -0.20 41.24
CA ALA A 273 10.96 -0.03 42.39
C ALA A 273 11.83 -1.28 42.61
N PRO A 274 13.11 -1.12 43.03
CA PRO A 274 13.97 -2.24 43.33
C PRO A 274 13.49 -2.97 44.61
N ALA A 275 13.57 -4.33 44.56
CA ALA A 275 13.28 -5.22 45.68
C ALA A 275 14.38 -5.18 46.75
#